data_d514b3f4f84dca99244a04b72e712f92
#
_entry.id   d514b3f4f84dca99244a04b72e712f92
#
_cell.length_a   1.000
_cell.length_b   1.000
_cell.length_c   1.000
_cell.angle_alpha   90.00
_cell.angle_beta   90.00
_cell.angle_gamma   90.00
#
_symmetry.space_group_name_H-M   'P 1'
#
loop_
_entity.id
_entity.type
_entity.pdbx_description
1 polymer ?
#
loop_
_entity_poly.entity_id
_entity_poly.type
_entity_poly.pdbx_seq_one_letter_code
_entity_poly.pdbx_strand_id
1 'polypeptide(L)'
;VVADVTYVNGVETERTILSSVTLKEPVTEQRLQGTKERPTWLPTGTFRWPISGRITSRFGGRSSPGGIGSTNHQGIDIAGPYGTPVYAADGGTVTYSGWMGGYGYLVEINHGNGYVTRYGHNSSLTVSVGDHVYKGQQIARVGSTGNSTGNHCHFEVRYNGVARNPLNYLP
;
A
#
# COMPACT_ATOMS: atom_id res chain seq x y z
N VAL A 1 1.69 54.12 18.48
CA VAL A 1 2.74 55.18 18.54
C VAL A 1 2.10 56.47 18.96
N VAL A 2 2.63 57.11 19.96
CA VAL A 2 2.29 58.50 20.36
C VAL A 2 3.48 59.35 19.96
N ALA A 3 3.22 60.42 19.27
CA ALA A 3 4.27 61.33 18.82
C ALA A 3 3.80 62.80 18.96
N ASP A 4 4.74 63.69 19.28
CA ASP A 4 4.58 65.13 19.11
C ASP A 4 4.94 65.48 17.67
N VAL A 5 4.07 66.22 17.02
CA VAL A 5 4.23 66.63 15.62
C VAL A 5 4.10 68.16 15.50
N THR A 6 5.11 68.80 14.99
CA THR A 6 5.12 70.23 14.74
C THR A 6 4.79 70.51 13.28
N TYR A 7 3.84 71.42 13.07
CA TYR A 7 3.42 71.88 11.74
C TYR A 7 3.73 73.33 11.54
N VAL A 8 4.29 73.69 10.40
CA VAL A 8 4.46 75.05 9.93
C VAL A 8 3.74 75.26 8.61
N ASN A 9 2.79 76.17 8.54
CA ASN A 9 1.96 76.43 7.36
C ASN A 9 1.23 75.18 6.84
N GLY A 10 0.81 74.26 7.74
CA GLY A 10 0.12 73.04 7.41
C GLY A 10 1.02 71.87 6.91
N VAL A 11 2.32 72.10 6.94
CA VAL A 11 3.30 71.04 6.57
C VAL A 11 3.97 70.49 7.84
N GLU A 12 4.04 69.16 7.98
CA GLU A 12 4.76 68.54 9.10
C GLU A 12 6.26 68.83 8.96
N THR A 13 6.84 69.45 9.97
CA THR A 13 8.26 69.87 9.96
C THR A 13 9.11 69.06 10.92
N GLU A 14 8.50 68.52 11.99
CA GLU A 14 9.21 67.72 12.97
C GLU A 14 8.25 66.70 13.59
N ARG A 15 8.77 65.49 13.89
CA ARG A 15 8.04 64.46 14.59
C ARG A 15 8.94 63.81 15.65
N THR A 16 8.57 63.93 16.89
CA THR A 16 9.26 63.24 17.98
C THR A 16 8.39 62.13 18.52
N ILE A 17 8.85 60.88 18.43
CA ILE A 17 8.11 59.73 18.96
C ILE A 17 8.28 59.69 20.48
N LEU A 18 7.20 59.89 21.22
CA LEU A 18 7.18 59.90 22.68
C LEU A 18 7.06 58.46 23.24
N SER A 19 6.30 57.60 22.58
CA SER A 19 6.18 56.20 22.94
C SER A 19 5.74 55.35 21.76
N SER A 20 6.23 54.12 21.69
CA SER A 20 5.72 53.11 20.79
C SER A 20 5.50 51.80 21.54
N VAL A 21 4.37 51.15 21.32
CA VAL A 21 4.08 49.84 21.86
C VAL A 21 3.87 48.91 20.69
N THR A 22 4.65 47.82 20.63
CA THR A 22 4.43 46.74 19.69
C THR A 22 3.23 45.93 20.18
N LEU A 23 2.09 46.05 19.50
CA LEU A 23 0.85 45.37 19.88
C LEU A 23 0.90 43.86 19.63
N LYS A 24 1.79 43.41 18.73
CA LYS A 24 2.00 42.02 18.43
C LYS A 24 3.41 41.82 17.86
N GLU A 25 4.18 40.95 18.49
CA GLU A 25 5.45 40.51 17.92
C GLU A 25 5.19 39.67 16.65
N PRO A 26 6.01 39.82 15.61
CA PRO A 26 5.91 38.95 14.43
C PRO A 26 6.21 37.53 14.86
N VAL A 27 5.25 36.63 14.67
CA VAL A 27 5.47 35.18 14.89
C VAL A 27 6.18 34.63 13.65
N THR A 28 7.42 34.17 13.82
CA THR A 28 8.12 33.44 12.77
C THR A 28 7.37 32.16 12.50
N GLU A 29 6.87 31.97 11.29
CA GLU A 29 6.27 30.71 10.86
C GLU A 29 7.35 29.61 10.88
N GLN A 30 7.24 28.68 11.83
CA GLN A 30 8.08 27.48 11.85
C GLN A 30 7.41 26.41 11.02
N ARG A 31 7.93 26.13 9.84
CA ARG A 31 7.53 24.98 9.04
C ARG A 31 8.38 23.78 9.48
N LEU A 32 7.76 22.80 10.12
CA LEU A 32 8.37 21.51 10.36
C LEU A 32 8.38 20.73 9.04
N GLN A 33 9.52 20.72 8.35
CA GLN A 33 9.74 19.84 7.22
C GLN A 33 10.26 18.52 7.76
N GLY A 34 9.45 17.44 7.62
CA GLY A 34 9.88 16.10 7.97
C GLY A 34 11.04 15.68 7.07
N THR A 35 12.23 15.51 7.64
CA THR A 35 13.43 15.04 6.94
C THR A 35 13.59 13.53 6.98
N LYS A 36 12.71 12.81 7.70
CA LYS A 36 12.76 11.36 7.82
C LYS A 36 12.31 10.73 6.50
N GLU A 37 13.16 9.93 5.90
CA GLU A 37 12.80 9.15 4.73
C GLU A 37 11.59 8.25 5.03
N ARG A 38 10.67 8.17 4.06
CA ARG A 38 9.50 7.29 4.16
C ARG A 38 9.99 5.85 4.19
N PRO A 39 9.62 5.03 5.21
CA PRO A 39 10.00 3.64 5.24
C PRO A 39 9.59 2.92 3.95
N THR A 40 10.50 2.12 3.38
CA THR A 40 10.30 1.42 2.10
C THR A 40 9.15 0.41 2.12
N TRP A 41 8.77 -0.06 3.31
CA TRP A 41 7.65 -0.98 3.50
C TRP A 41 6.27 -0.30 3.51
N LEU A 42 6.20 1.04 3.56
CA LEU A 42 4.92 1.72 3.45
C LEU A 42 4.31 1.54 2.06
N PRO A 43 2.99 1.31 1.97
CA PRO A 43 2.31 1.13 0.69
C PRO A 43 2.49 2.34 -0.22
N THR A 44 2.68 2.09 -1.50
CA THR A 44 2.77 3.15 -2.53
C THR A 44 1.40 3.57 -3.05
N GLY A 45 0.36 2.72 -2.81
CA GLY A 45 -1.00 2.91 -3.31
C GLY A 45 -1.21 2.38 -4.73
N THR A 46 -0.20 1.74 -5.32
CA THR A 46 -0.30 1.12 -6.64
C THR A 46 0.25 -0.30 -6.58
N PHE A 47 -0.45 -1.27 -7.18
CA PHE A 47 -0.01 -2.65 -7.17
C PHE A 47 0.84 -2.98 -8.39
N ARG A 48 1.74 -3.97 -8.25
CA ARG A 48 2.49 -4.62 -9.31
C ARG A 48 2.05 -6.07 -9.44
N TRP A 49 2.35 -6.68 -10.58
CA TRP A 49 2.17 -8.12 -10.76
C TRP A 49 3.01 -8.92 -9.75
N PRO A 50 2.41 -9.93 -9.07
CA PRO A 50 3.14 -10.75 -8.11
C PRO A 50 4.13 -11.71 -8.78
N ILE A 51 3.82 -12.18 -9.97
CA ILE A 51 4.71 -12.97 -10.87
C ILE A 51 4.47 -12.53 -12.31
N SER A 52 5.41 -12.86 -13.19
CA SER A 52 5.21 -12.81 -14.64
C SER A 52 4.66 -14.15 -15.11
N GLY A 53 3.57 -14.14 -15.89
CA GLY A 53 2.97 -15.37 -16.39
C GLY A 53 1.65 -15.15 -17.10
N ARG A 54 1.13 -16.21 -17.75
CA ARG A 54 -0.18 -16.17 -18.39
C ARG A 54 -1.29 -16.31 -17.36
N ILE A 55 -2.35 -15.51 -17.47
CA ILE A 55 -3.57 -15.69 -16.68
C ILE A 55 -4.28 -16.95 -17.18
N THR A 56 -4.43 -17.93 -16.30
CA THR A 56 -5.10 -19.20 -16.59
C THR A 56 -6.54 -19.24 -16.11
N SER A 57 -6.87 -18.40 -15.11
CA SER A 57 -8.24 -18.22 -14.64
C SER A 57 -8.48 -16.78 -14.18
N ARG A 58 -9.64 -16.24 -14.57
CA ARG A 58 -10.03 -14.87 -14.24
C ARG A 58 -10.91 -14.83 -12.99
N PHE A 59 -11.06 -13.64 -12.43
CA PHE A 59 -11.95 -13.32 -11.32
C PHE A 59 -13.42 -13.56 -11.70
N GLY A 60 -14.21 -14.07 -10.75
CA GLY A 60 -15.66 -14.21 -10.85
C GLY A 60 -16.14 -15.61 -11.20
N GLY A 61 -17.28 -15.71 -11.87
CA GLY A 61 -17.91 -17.00 -12.20
C GLY A 61 -17.08 -17.81 -13.17
N ARG A 62 -16.86 -19.11 -12.86
CA ARG A 62 -16.17 -20.07 -13.71
C ARG A 62 -16.69 -21.49 -13.48
N SER A 63 -16.41 -22.43 -14.40
CA SER A 63 -16.52 -23.85 -14.09
C SER A 63 -15.48 -24.24 -13.07
N SER A 64 -15.81 -25.18 -12.15
CA SER A 64 -14.86 -25.68 -11.15
C SER A 64 -13.70 -26.42 -11.86
N PRO A 65 -12.46 -25.92 -11.77
CA PRO A 65 -11.32 -26.57 -12.42
C PRO A 65 -11.08 -27.96 -11.84
N GLY A 66 -11.15 -29.00 -12.68
CA GLY A 66 -10.97 -30.38 -12.25
C GLY A 66 -11.93 -30.85 -11.13
N GLY A 67 -13.02 -30.13 -10.90
CA GLY A 67 -13.98 -30.43 -9.84
C GLY A 67 -13.52 -30.04 -8.42
N ILE A 68 -12.38 -29.39 -8.27
CA ILE A 68 -11.79 -29.07 -6.94
C ILE A 68 -11.72 -27.58 -6.60
N GLY A 69 -11.95 -26.70 -7.54
CA GLY A 69 -11.92 -25.25 -7.31
C GLY A 69 -13.31 -24.66 -7.06
N SER A 70 -13.35 -23.41 -6.60
CA SER A 70 -14.58 -22.64 -6.47
C SER A 70 -15.13 -22.23 -7.83
N THR A 71 -16.47 -22.25 -7.98
CA THR A 71 -17.18 -21.67 -9.14
C THR A 71 -17.25 -20.14 -9.07
N ASN A 72 -16.98 -19.56 -7.92
CA ASN A 72 -16.87 -18.11 -7.73
C ASN A 72 -15.42 -17.76 -7.33
N HIS A 73 -14.60 -17.45 -8.32
CA HIS A 73 -13.17 -17.22 -8.16
C HIS A 73 -12.88 -15.85 -7.53
N GLN A 74 -12.25 -15.84 -6.36
CA GLN A 74 -12.02 -14.63 -5.58
C GLN A 74 -10.79 -13.82 -6.04
N GLY A 75 -10.07 -14.29 -7.05
CA GLY A 75 -8.85 -13.67 -7.56
C GLY A 75 -8.59 -13.99 -9.03
N ILE A 76 -7.33 -13.99 -9.40
CA ILE A 76 -6.84 -14.47 -10.70
C ILE A 76 -5.78 -15.53 -10.46
N ASP A 77 -5.68 -16.51 -11.37
CA ASP A 77 -4.63 -17.51 -11.35
C ASP A 77 -3.61 -17.17 -12.44
N ILE A 78 -2.35 -17.04 -12.05
CA ILE A 78 -1.23 -16.70 -12.93
C ILE A 78 -0.30 -17.89 -12.97
N ALA A 79 -0.19 -18.56 -14.15
CA ALA A 79 0.69 -19.71 -14.32
C ALA A 79 2.16 -19.32 -14.16
N GLY A 80 2.92 -20.19 -13.51
CA GLY A 80 4.36 -20.04 -13.35
C GLY A 80 5.01 -21.38 -13.01
N PRO A 81 6.28 -21.61 -13.38
CA PRO A 81 7.02 -22.79 -12.98
C PRO A 81 7.06 -22.97 -11.47
N TYR A 82 7.10 -24.23 -11.00
CA TYR A 82 7.29 -24.54 -9.59
C TYR A 82 8.55 -23.84 -9.04
N GLY A 83 8.45 -23.22 -7.87
CA GLY A 83 9.57 -22.53 -7.23
C GLY A 83 9.83 -21.09 -7.73
N THR A 84 9.11 -20.61 -8.76
CA THR A 84 9.20 -19.20 -9.20
C THR A 84 8.96 -18.25 -8.04
N PRO A 85 9.80 -17.20 -7.83
CA PRO A 85 9.57 -16.21 -6.79
C PRO A 85 8.22 -15.50 -6.94
N VAL A 86 7.50 -15.38 -5.83
CA VAL A 86 6.28 -14.58 -5.70
C VAL A 86 6.62 -13.31 -4.93
N TYR A 87 6.21 -12.17 -5.45
CA TYR A 87 6.57 -10.85 -4.92
C TYR A 87 5.35 -10.12 -4.35
N ALA A 88 5.56 -9.35 -3.28
CA ALA A 88 4.56 -8.46 -2.72
C ALA A 88 4.11 -7.42 -3.76
N ALA A 89 2.81 -7.32 -3.99
CA ALA A 89 2.24 -6.38 -4.98
C ALA A 89 2.43 -4.92 -4.58
N ASP A 90 2.43 -4.63 -3.29
CA ASP A 90 2.80 -3.33 -2.69
C ASP A 90 3.40 -3.53 -1.30
N GLY A 91 3.92 -2.47 -0.68
CA GLY A 91 4.40 -2.47 0.68
C GLY A 91 3.26 -2.70 1.69
N GLY A 92 3.58 -3.22 2.87
CA GLY A 92 2.59 -3.48 3.91
C GLY A 92 3.10 -4.36 5.04
N THR A 93 2.15 -4.86 5.82
CA THR A 93 2.42 -5.79 6.93
C THR A 93 1.79 -7.15 6.64
N VAL A 94 2.53 -8.22 6.84
CA VAL A 94 2.04 -9.59 6.70
C VAL A 94 1.06 -9.90 7.83
N THR A 95 -0.19 -10.19 7.47
CA THR A 95 -1.27 -10.53 8.43
C THR A 95 -1.51 -12.01 8.53
N TYR A 96 -1.09 -12.77 7.51
CA TYR A 96 -1.14 -14.22 7.51
C TYR A 96 0.03 -14.82 6.73
N SER A 97 0.62 -15.89 7.23
CA SER A 97 1.65 -16.68 6.57
C SER A 97 1.57 -18.12 7.06
N GLY A 98 1.06 -19.05 6.25
CA GLY A 98 0.86 -20.43 6.66
C GLY A 98 -0.12 -21.21 5.77
N TRP A 99 -0.55 -22.39 6.23
CA TRP A 99 -1.53 -23.23 5.54
C TRP A 99 -2.96 -22.75 5.80
N MET A 100 -3.74 -22.48 4.75
CA MET A 100 -5.15 -22.05 4.85
C MET A 100 -6.05 -22.88 3.92
N GLY A 101 -6.44 -24.04 4.36
CA GLY A 101 -7.44 -24.90 3.67
C GLY A 101 -7.21 -25.00 2.17
N GLY A 102 -8.22 -24.65 1.38
CA GLY A 102 -8.16 -24.71 -0.09
C GLY A 102 -7.10 -23.82 -0.74
N TYR A 103 -6.63 -22.76 -0.07
CA TYR A 103 -5.52 -21.93 -0.56
C TYR A 103 -4.15 -22.60 -0.47
N GLY A 104 -4.02 -23.70 0.30
CA GLY A 104 -2.71 -24.28 0.61
C GLY A 104 -1.85 -23.33 1.41
N TYR A 105 -0.57 -23.20 1.08
CA TYR A 105 0.30 -22.18 1.67
C TYR A 105 -0.06 -20.80 1.14
N LEU A 106 -0.44 -19.92 2.05
CA LEU A 106 -0.95 -18.56 1.78
C LEU A 106 -0.10 -17.51 2.49
N VAL A 107 0.19 -16.42 1.78
CA VAL A 107 0.58 -15.14 2.38
C VAL A 107 -0.57 -14.15 2.21
N GLU A 108 -0.86 -13.38 3.26
CA GLU A 108 -1.77 -12.24 3.22
C GLU A 108 -1.04 -10.99 3.69
N ILE A 109 -1.18 -9.87 2.95
CA ILE A 109 -0.53 -8.59 3.26
C ILE A 109 -1.60 -7.52 3.38
N ASN A 110 -1.59 -6.81 4.51
CA ASN A 110 -2.39 -5.61 4.72
C ASN A 110 -1.60 -4.37 4.26
N HIS A 111 -2.13 -3.65 3.29
CA HIS A 111 -1.55 -2.43 2.73
C HIS A 111 -2.09 -1.14 3.36
N GLY A 112 -2.99 -1.25 4.37
CA GLY A 112 -3.71 -0.10 4.90
C GLY A 112 -4.84 0.38 3.98
N ASN A 113 -5.57 1.40 4.42
CA ASN A 113 -6.71 2.00 3.71
C ASN A 113 -7.75 0.97 3.20
N GLY A 114 -7.89 -0.16 3.91
CA GLY A 114 -8.81 -1.25 3.59
C GLY A 114 -8.33 -2.24 2.54
N TYR A 115 -7.12 -2.06 1.98
CA TYR A 115 -6.58 -2.98 0.98
C TYR A 115 -5.79 -4.12 1.60
N VAL A 116 -6.07 -5.33 1.10
CA VAL A 116 -5.37 -6.57 1.45
C VAL A 116 -5.12 -7.35 0.17
N THR A 117 -3.94 -7.97 0.04
CA THR A 117 -3.65 -8.92 -1.03
C THR A 117 -3.36 -10.30 -0.48
N ARG A 118 -3.74 -11.35 -1.26
CA ARG A 118 -3.51 -12.75 -0.93
C ARG A 118 -2.75 -13.44 -2.06
N TYR A 119 -1.86 -14.35 -1.66
CA TYR A 119 -0.99 -15.13 -2.56
C TYR A 119 -1.08 -16.59 -2.15
N GLY A 120 -1.85 -17.38 -2.90
CA GLY A 120 -2.16 -18.79 -2.59
C GLY A 120 -1.39 -19.80 -3.41
N HIS A 121 -1.54 -21.06 -3.03
CA HIS A 121 -0.98 -22.28 -3.65
C HIS A 121 0.55 -22.34 -3.67
N ASN A 122 1.21 -21.60 -2.77
CA ASN A 122 2.67 -21.55 -2.72
C ASN A 122 3.29 -22.91 -2.36
N SER A 123 4.53 -23.12 -2.81
CA SER A 123 5.36 -24.27 -2.38
C SER A 123 6.11 -24.00 -1.09
N SER A 124 6.47 -22.75 -0.86
CA SER A 124 7.15 -22.29 0.37
C SER A 124 6.90 -20.80 0.62
N LEU A 125 6.98 -20.41 1.89
CA LEU A 125 6.82 -19.04 2.34
C LEU A 125 8.17 -18.52 2.85
N THR A 126 8.46 -17.23 2.62
CA THR A 126 9.72 -16.58 3.01
C THR A 126 9.54 -15.44 3.99
N VAL A 127 8.29 -15.24 4.45
CA VAL A 127 7.91 -14.20 5.41
C VAL A 127 7.02 -14.77 6.51
N SER A 128 6.97 -14.10 7.65
CA SER A 128 6.18 -14.45 8.83
C SER A 128 5.14 -13.38 9.15
N VAL A 129 4.11 -13.73 9.91
CA VAL A 129 3.12 -12.76 10.41
C VAL A 129 3.82 -11.68 11.24
N GLY A 130 3.48 -10.42 10.96
CA GLY A 130 4.07 -9.23 11.58
C GLY A 130 5.22 -8.63 10.78
N ASP A 131 5.80 -9.34 9.81
CA ASP A 131 6.85 -8.78 8.96
C ASP A 131 6.34 -7.58 8.16
N HIS A 132 7.18 -6.56 8.06
CA HIS A 132 6.99 -5.47 7.11
C HIS A 132 7.69 -5.81 5.79
N VAL A 133 6.94 -5.73 4.69
CA VAL A 133 7.45 -6.03 3.35
C VAL A 133 7.36 -4.80 2.46
N TYR A 134 8.36 -4.59 1.61
CA TYR A 134 8.31 -3.54 0.59
C TYR A 134 7.73 -4.07 -0.73
N LYS A 135 7.24 -3.17 -1.56
CA LYS A 135 6.73 -3.49 -2.90
C LYS A 135 7.81 -4.20 -3.73
N GLY A 136 7.50 -5.41 -4.19
CA GLY A 136 8.44 -6.23 -4.95
C GLY A 136 9.40 -7.07 -4.09
N GLN A 137 9.23 -7.12 -2.78
CA GLN A 137 9.93 -8.10 -1.95
C GLN A 137 9.45 -9.51 -2.24
N GLN A 138 10.36 -10.47 -2.33
CA GLN A 138 9.98 -11.88 -2.41
C GLN A 138 9.33 -12.32 -1.10
N ILE A 139 8.14 -12.93 -1.17
CA ILE A 139 7.34 -13.36 -0.01
C ILE A 139 7.04 -14.86 -0.01
N ALA A 140 7.13 -15.50 -1.18
CA ALA A 140 6.82 -16.91 -1.34
C ALA A 140 7.45 -17.46 -2.63
N ARG A 141 7.16 -18.73 -2.93
CA ARG A 141 7.48 -19.39 -4.20
C ARG A 141 6.26 -20.10 -4.75
N VAL A 142 6.06 -20.05 -6.06
CA VAL A 142 4.97 -20.73 -6.77
C VAL A 142 4.98 -22.22 -6.47
N GLY A 143 3.80 -22.78 -6.26
CA GLY A 143 3.54 -24.19 -6.08
C GLY A 143 2.19 -24.62 -6.62
N SER A 144 1.66 -25.71 -6.07
CA SER A 144 0.34 -26.25 -6.37
C SER A 144 -0.28 -26.90 -5.12
N THR A 145 -0.12 -26.22 -3.96
CA THR A 145 -0.64 -26.71 -2.68
C THR A 145 -2.12 -26.36 -2.50
N GLY A 146 -2.84 -27.11 -1.66
CA GLY A 146 -4.28 -26.91 -1.46
C GLY A 146 -5.10 -27.39 -2.68
N ASN A 147 -6.20 -26.67 -2.98
CA ASN A 147 -7.10 -26.96 -4.08
C ASN A 147 -6.55 -26.39 -5.40
N SER A 148 -5.57 -27.04 -5.99
CA SER A 148 -4.89 -26.60 -7.21
C SER A 148 -4.72 -27.75 -8.20
N THR A 149 -4.86 -27.44 -9.49
CA THR A 149 -4.68 -28.41 -10.59
C THR A 149 -3.33 -28.30 -11.29
N GLY A 150 -2.46 -27.39 -10.86
CA GLY A 150 -1.14 -27.18 -11.45
C GLY A 150 -0.45 -25.94 -10.90
N ASN A 151 0.82 -25.77 -11.24
CA ASN A 151 1.64 -24.70 -10.69
C ASN A 151 1.16 -23.31 -11.13
N HIS A 152 0.75 -22.47 -10.16
CA HIS A 152 0.32 -21.10 -10.39
C HIS A 152 0.39 -20.28 -9.09
N CYS A 153 0.34 -18.97 -9.20
CA CYS A 153 0.04 -18.07 -8.11
C CYS A 153 -1.44 -17.67 -8.19
N HIS A 154 -2.22 -18.04 -7.18
CA HIS A 154 -3.55 -17.47 -6.98
C HIS A 154 -3.39 -16.10 -6.31
N PHE A 155 -3.86 -15.04 -6.95
CA PHE A 155 -3.70 -13.65 -6.48
C PHE A 155 -5.05 -12.97 -6.28
N GLU A 156 -5.28 -12.47 -5.06
CA GLU A 156 -6.47 -11.69 -4.72
C GLU A 156 -6.10 -10.25 -4.37
N VAL A 157 -6.99 -9.33 -4.74
CA VAL A 157 -7.08 -7.98 -4.18
C VAL A 157 -8.40 -7.89 -3.43
N ARG A 158 -8.35 -7.50 -2.17
CA ARG A 158 -9.54 -7.30 -1.31
C ARG A 158 -9.60 -5.85 -0.87
N TYR A 159 -10.80 -5.30 -0.86
CA TYR A 159 -11.07 -3.97 -0.32
C TYR A 159 -12.17 -4.06 0.74
N ASN A 160 -11.87 -3.64 1.96
CA ASN A 160 -12.74 -3.78 3.13
C ASN A 160 -13.31 -5.21 3.29
N GLY A 161 -12.43 -6.21 3.14
CA GLY A 161 -12.77 -7.63 3.26
C GLY A 161 -13.43 -8.26 2.03
N VAL A 162 -13.87 -7.47 1.04
CA VAL A 162 -14.55 -7.95 -0.17
C VAL A 162 -13.55 -8.12 -1.30
N ALA A 163 -13.54 -9.32 -1.92
CA ALA A 163 -12.70 -9.60 -3.08
C ALA A 163 -13.10 -8.71 -4.27
N ARG A 164 -12.12 -8.20 -4.99
CA ARG A 164 -12.24 -7.35 -6.16
C ARG A 164 -11.47 -7.95 -7.32
N ASN A 165 -11.88 -7.66 -8.54
CA ASN A 165 -11.14 -8.11 -9.72
C ASN A 165 -9.73 -7.50 -9.72
N PRO A 166 -8.65 -8.32 -9.56
CA PRO A 166 -7.28 -7.81 -9.48
C PRO A 166 -6.83 -7.04 -10.72
N LEU A 167 -7.41 -7.34 -11.89
CA LEU A 167 -7.08 -6.67 -13.16
C LEU A 167 -7.45 -5.17 -13.18
N ASN A 168 -8.29 -4.73 -12.27
CA ASN A 168 -8.63 -3.30 -12.14
C ASN A 168 -7.58 -2.51 -11.35
N TYR A 169 -6.58 -3.19 -10.77
CA TYR A 169 -5.57 -2.62 -9.87
C TYR A 169 -4.14 -2.84 -10.35
N LEU A 170 -3.95 -3.78 -11.26
CA LEU A 170 -2.63 -4.11 -11.84
C LEU A 170 -2.39 -3.28 -13.11
N PRO A 171 -1.12 -2.89 -13.40
CA PRO A 171 -0.76 -2.14 -14.60
C PRO A 171 -0.88 -2.94 -15.88
#